data_71933cbc98ced03526fba5a85b03fc27
#
_entry.id   71933cbc98ced03526fba5a85b03fc27
#
_cell.length_a   1.000
_cell.length_b   1.000
_cell.length_c   1.000
_cell.angle_alpha   90.00
_cell.angle_beta   90.00
_cell.angle_gamma   90.00
#
_symmetry.space_group_name_H-M   'P 1'
#
loop_
_entity.id
_entity.type
_entity.pdbx_description
1 polymer ?
#
loop_
_entity_poly.entity_id
_entity_poly.type
_entity_poly.pdbx_seq_one_letter_code
_entity_poly.pdbx_strand_id
1 'polypeptide(L)'
;MKTAVRNRAGIVIGVVVILAVLAAAVFFVTKLLNKEEPDPHEGQVYIYDGFDWVWMTPLEGVPASTFTAEMFTGAGSEIKYLGSDYEVLRGIDVSEHQLDIDWNSVAQSGVDYAYIRVGRRGYTEGGLFEDPYFKANVQGAQNAGLKVGVYMFSQAITVQEAIEEARFVLERIGVYNITLPVVFDWEKIHDADARTADITMEGRTDCAVAFCETVKNAGYTPCVYFNRNLGYYGYDLTRLTDYMFWFALPESGFPNFYYAADMWQYSFTETVPGINVETDMNLWFIPTAAQNGEDTSGQ
;
A
#
# COMPACT_ATOMS: atom_id res chain seq x y z
N MET A 1 25.03 35.23 79.36
CA MET A 1 24.07 35.30 78.25
C MET A 1 24.62 34.94 76.86
N LYS A 2 25.89 35.06 76.56
CA LYS A 2 26.48 34.76 75.20
C LYS A 2 26.62 33.29 74.86
N THR A 3 26.69 32.36 75.81
CA THR A 3 26.87 30.90 75.57
C THR A 3 25.57 30.20 75.19
N ALA A 4 24.41 30.61 75.67
CA ALA A 4 23.10 30.01 75.39
C ALA A 4 22.58 30.31 73.96
N VAL A 5 22.97 31.48 73.41
CA VAL A 5 22.59 31.90 72.04
C VAL A 5 23.38 31.11 71.00
N ARG A 6 24.63 30.75 71.26
CA ARG A 6 25.52 30.01 70.37
C ARG A 6 25.12 28.55 70.21
N ASN A 7 24.58 27.91 71.28
CA ASN A 7 24.04 26.54 71.20
C ASN A 7 22.73 26.48 70.44
N ARG A 8 21.85 27.48 70.53
CA ARG A 8 20.58 27.50 69.79
C ARG A 8 20.83 27.67 68.29
N ALA A 9 21.77 28.48 67.86
CA ALA A 9 22.14 28.63 66.44
C ALA A 9 22.72 27.32 65.86
N GLY A 10 23.56 26.59 66.60
CA GLY A 10 24.07 25.28 66.18
C GLY A 10 23.00 24.20 66.03
N ILE A 11 21.99 24.21 66.95
CA ILE A 11 20.88 23.28 66.86
C ILE A 11 19.96 23.60 65.65
N VAL A 12 19.70 24.87 65.37
CA VAL A 12 18.89 25.30 64.25
C VAL A 12 19.57 24.93 62.91
N ILE A 13 20.87 25.15 62.77
CA ILE A 13 21.68 24.76 61.59
C ILE A 13 21.67 23.24 61.41
N GLY A 14 21.83 22.47 62.50
CA GLY A 14 21.76 21.01 62.46
C GLY A 14 20.41 20.49 61.96
N VAL A 15 19.28 21.07 62.47
CA VAL A 15 17.95 20.70 62.03
C VAL A 15 17.70 21.05 60.54
N VAL A 16 18.16 22.21 60.08
CA VAL A 16 18.02 22.61 58.68
C VAL A 16 18.82 21.66 57.75
N VAL A 17 20.03 21.27 58.15
CA VAL A 17 20.85 20.30 57.38
C VAL A 17 20.15 18.91 57.32
N ILE A 18 19.61 18.44 58.43
CA ILE A 18 18.87 17.15 58.46
C ILE A 18 17.64 17.21 57.57
N LEU A 19 16.89 18.29 57.59
CA LEU A 19 15.70 18.46 56.75
C LEU A 19 16.09 18.54 55.25
N ALA A 20 17.20 19.19 54.92
CA ALA A 20 17.69 19.26 53.54
C ALA A 20 18.14 17.85 53.01
N VAL A 21 18.82 17.09 53.89
CA VAL A 21 19.23 15.70 53.53
C VAL A 21 18.00 14.79 53.36
N LEU A 22 17.01 14.90 54.24
CA LEU A 22 15.76 14.15 54.11
C LEU A 22 14.98 14.55 52.86
N ALA A 23 14.88 15.82 52.53
CA ALA A 23 14.25 16.28 51.30
C ALA A 23 14.98 15.78 50.05
N ALA A 24 16.32 15.80 50.02
CA ALA A 24 17.13 15.23 48.97
C ALA A 24 16.95 13.71 48.85
N ALA A 25 16.89 13.00 49.98
CA ALA A 25 16.63 11.54 49.98
C ALA A 25 15.24 11.21 49.45
N VAL A 26 14.19 11.96 49.88
CA VAL A 26 12.82 11.81 49.36
C VAL A 26 12.78 12.11 47.86
N PHE A 27 13.44 13.18 47.41
CA PHE A 27 13.52 13.50 45.97
C PHE A 27 14.23 12.40 45.14
N PHE A 28 15.31 11.84 45.67
CA PHE A 28 16.02 10.73 45.04
C PHE A 28 15.18 9.44 45.00
N VAL A 29 14.49 9.14 46.10
CA VAL A 29 13.60 7.96 46.19
C VAL A 29 12.39 8.15 45.24
N THR A 30 11.75 9.33 45.21
CA THR A 30 10.68 9.59 44.25
C THR A 30 11.15 9.52 42.80
N LYS A 31 12.35 10.01 42.49
CA LYS A 31 12.93 9.91 41.16
C LYS A 31 13.27 8.46 40.76
N LEU A 32 13.65 7.61 41.72
CA LEU A 32 13.88 6.18 41.52
C LEU A 32 12.57 5.38 41.38
N LEU A 33 11.53 5.77 42.11
CA LEU A 33 10.20 5.13 42.05
C LEU A 33 9.38 5.57 40.86
N ASN A 34 9.63 6.78 40.31
CA ASN A 34 9.00 7.31 39.09
C ASN A 34 9.84 7.07 37.83
N LYS A 35 10.73 6.08 37.85
CA LYS A 35 11.29 5.60 36.59
C LYS A 35 10.13 4.99 35.81
N GLU A 36 9.63 5.70 34.80
CA GLU A 36 8.74 5.11 33.80
C GLU A 36 9.45 3.88 33.26
N GLU A 37 8.80 2.74 33.37
CA GLU A 37 9.29 1.54 32.68
C GLU A 37 9.31 1.87 31.18
N PRO A 38 10.40 1.54 30.48
CA PRO A 38 10.44 1.78 29.03
C PRO A 38 9.24 1.09 28.38
N ASP A 39 8.56 1.80 27.50
CA ASP A 39 7.45 1.25 26.74
C ASP A 39 7.97 0.00 25.98
N PRO A 40 7.43 -1.19 26.22
CA PRO A 40 7.88 -2.41 25.53
C PRO A 40 7.63 -2.33 24.01
N HIS A 41 6.85 -1.35 23.55
CA HIS A 41 6.49 -1.13 22.15
C HIS A 41 7.05 0.17 21.57
N GLU A 42 8.08 0.75 22.21
CA GLU A 42 8.72 1.97 21.71
C GLU A 42 9.21 1.76 20.27
N GLY A 43 8.76 2.64 19.34
CA GLY A 43 9.07 2.56 17.91
C GLY A 43 8.24 1.55 17.12
N GLN A 44 7.24 0.90 17.75
CA GLN A 44 6.29 0.02 17.08
C GLN A 44 4.94 0.72 16.84
N VAL A 45 4.18 0.18 15.89
CA VAL A 45 2.81 0.58 15.60
C VAL A 45 1.88 -0.61 15.78
N TYR A 46 0.67 -0.35 16.27
CA TYR A 46 -0.34 -1.37 16.49
C TYR A 46 -1.27 -1.42 15.29
N ILE A 47 -1.23 -2.50 14.53
CA ILE A 47 -1.96 -2.66 13.28
C ILE A 47 -2.83 -3.91 13.29
N TYR A 48 -3.88 -3.91 12.45
CA TYR A 48 -4.60 -5.13 12.10
C TYR A 48 -4.01 -5.70 10.80
N ASP A 49 -3.41 -6.89 10.87
CA ASP A 49 -2.68 -7.50 9.75
C ASP A 49 -3.58 -8.28 8.76
N GLY A 50 -4.86 -8.39 9.11
CA GLY A 50 -5.86 -9.17 8.37
C GLY A 50 -6.32 -10.42 9.13
N PHE A 51 -5.62 -10.81 10.20
CA PHE A 51 -5.92 -11.93 11.08
C PHE A 51 -6.06 -11.47 12.53
N ASP A 52 -5.05 -10.74 13.02
CA ASP A 52 -4.96 -10.29 14.39
C ASP A 52 -4.46 -8.83 14.49
N TRP A 53 -4.62 -8.25 15.67
CA TRP A 53 -3.98 -7.00 16.04
C TRP A 53 -2.58 -7.27 16.56
N VAL A 54 -1.57 -6.72 15.87
CA VAL A 54 -0.16 -7.01 16.17
C VAL A 54 0.67 -5.73 16.30
N TRP A 55 1.70 -5.78 17.13
CA TRP A 55 2.72 -4.75 17.16
C TRP A 55 3.75 -5.01 16.05
N MET A 56 3.97 -4.02 15.21
CA MET A 56 4.89 -4.09 14.08
C MET A 56 5.90 -2.94 14.15
N THR A 57 7.18 -3.26 13.94
CA THR A 57 8.18 -2.22 13.69
C THR A 57 8.04 -1.75 12.23
N PRO A 58 7.78 -0.47 11.98
CA PRO A 58 7.72 0.05 10.60
C PRO A 58 9.00 -0.20 9.83
N LEU A 59 8.86 -0.52 8.55
CA LEU A 59 9.97 -0.69 7.63
C LEU A 59 10.61 0.67 7.35
N GLU A 60 11.92 0.76 7.54
CA GLU A 60 12.67 1.99 7.26
C GLU A 60 12.64 2.30 5.75
N GLY A 61 12.38 3.56 5.42
CA GLY A 61 12.35 4.02 4.03
C GLY A 61 11.05 3.73 3.27
N VAL A 62 10.09 3.00 3.87
CA VAL A 62 8.76 2.79 3.28
C VAL A 62 7.79 3.83 3.84
N PRO A 63 7.23 4.73 3.02
CA PRO A 63 6.33 5.77 3.49
C PRO A 63 5.09 5.21 4.18
N ALA A 64 4.71 5.81 5.32
CA ALA A 64 3.46 5.47 5.97
C ALA A 64 2.27 6.11 5.25
N SER A 65 1.11 5.42 5.28
CA SER A 65 -0.15 5.96 4.79
C SER A 65 -0.61 7.13 5.67
N THR A 66 -1.15 8.16 5.04
CA THR A 66 -1.80 9.29 5.72
C THR A 66 -3.31 9.15 5.77
N PHE A 67 -3.87 8.11 5.16
CA PHE A 67 -5.31 7.90 5.10
C PHE A 67 -5.89 7.48 6.44
N THR A 68 -7.00 8.11 6.82
CA THR A 68 -7.83 7.74 7.99
C THR A 68 -9.27 7.51 7.56
N ALA A 69 -10.06 6.84 8.40
CA ALA A 69 -11.46 6.55 8.10
C ALA A 69 -12.30 7.82 7.87
N GLU A 70 -11.97 8.92 8.55
CA GLU A 70 -12.67 10.21 8.46
C GLU A 70 -12.47 10.90 7.10
N MET A 71 -11.45 10.51 6.35
CA MET A 71 -11.18 11.03 5.01
C MET A 71 -12.07 10.40 3.93
N PHE A 72 -12.89 9.42 4.29
CA PHE A 72 -13.74 8.70 3.35
C PHE A 72 -15.21 8.67 3.82
N THR A 73 -16.12 8.52 2.86
CA THR A 73 -17.55 8.35 3.13
C THR A 73 -18.17 7.43 2.06
N GLY A 74 -19.32 6.85 2.38
CA GLY A 74 -19.99 5.89 1.50
C GLY A 74 -19.47 4.47 1.66
N ALA A 75 -19.95 3.59 0.81
CA ALA A 75 -19.53 2.18 0.72
C ALA A 75 -19.74 1.69 -0.72
N GLY A 76 -19.01 0.66 -1.14
CA GLY A 76 -19.09 0.13 -2.49
C GLY A 76 -18.90 1.21 -3.54
N SER A 77 -19.71 1.21 -4.60
CA SER A 77 -19.65 2.18 -5.69
C SER A 77 -19.85 3.65 -5.26
N GLU A 78 -20.40 3.89 -4.07
CA GLU A 78 -20.62 5.24 -3.52
C GLU A 78 -19.45 5.78 -2.69
N ILE A 79 -18.38 5.03 -2.54
CA ILE A 79 -17.23 5.46 -1.75
C ILE A 79 -16.59 6.71 -2.35
N LYS A 80 -16.27 7.70 -1.48
CA LYS A 80 -15.69 8.99 -1.87
C LYS A 80 -14.61 9.40 -0.89
N TYR A 81 -13.54 9.95 -1.42
CA TYR A 81 -12.53 10.67 -0.68
C TYR A 81 -13.00 12.11 -0.41
N LEU A 82 -12.84 12.59 0.82
CA LEU A 82 -13.31 13.90 1.28
C LEU A 82 -12.18 14.94 1.37
N GLY A 83 -10.92 14.51 1.26
CA GLY A 83 -9.77 15.41 1.35
C GLY A 83 -9.55 16.20 0.06
N SER A 84 -8.55 17.10 0.09
CA SER A 84 -8.14 17.93 -1.04
C SER A 84 -6.70 17.64 -1.50
N ASP A 85 -6.01 16.76 -0.80
CA ASP A 85 -4.59 16.48 -1.03
C ASP A 85 -4.36 15.60 -2.27
N TYR A 86 -5.42 14.95 -2.74
CA TYR A 86 -5.41 14.09 -3.91
C TYR A 86 -6.54 14.44 -4.88
N GLU A 87 -6.23 14.43 -6.17
CA GLU A 87 -7.21 14.18 -7.23
C GLU A 87 -7.48 12.67 -7.23
N VAL A 88 -8.75 12.27 -7.20
CA VAL A 88 -9.13 10.86 -7.13
C VAL A 88 -9.84 10.46 -8.40
N LEU A 89 -9.27 9.50 -9.13
CA LEU A 89 -9.89 8.87 -10.28
C LEU A 89 -10.53 7.54 -9.88
N ARG A 90 -11.68 7.24 -10.49
CA ARG A 90 -12.41 5.98 -10.31
C ARG A 90 -12.13 5.06 -11.49
N GLY A 91 -11.76 3.82 -11.19
CA GLY A 91 -11.45 2.84 -12.22
C GLY A 91 -12.07 1.48 -11.95
N ILE A 92 -11.97 0.65 -12.98
CA ILE A 92 -12.27 -0.78 -12.93
C ILE A 92 -11.06 -1.59 -13.34
N ASP A 93 -11.02 -2.87 -12.96
CA ASP A 93 -10.10 -3.81 -13.59
C ASP A 93 -10.88 -5.02 -14.13
N VAL A 94 -10.46 -5.48 -15.30
CA VAL A 94 -11.20 -6.46 -16.09
C VAL A 94 -10.28 -7.46 -16.77
N SER A 95 -10.87 -8.64 -17.08
CA SER A 95 -10.21 -9.74 -17.77
C SER A 95 -11.23 -10.51 -18.62
N GLU A 96 -10.91 -11.72 -19.02
CA GLU A 96 -11.85 -12.66 -19.66
C GLU A 96 -13.10 -12.94 -18.81
N HIS A 97 -13.05 -12.71 -17.50
CA HIS A 97 -14.17 -12.97 -16.58
C HIS A 97 -15.33 -12.00 -16.78
N GLN A 98 -15.08 -10.78 -17.27
CA GLN A 98 -16.11 -9.80 -17.55
C GLN A 98 -16.80 -9.99 -18.91
N LEU A 99 -16.29 -10.91 -19.76
CA LEU A 99 -16.83 -11.23 -21.09
C LEU A 99 -16.93 -9.99 -21.99
N ASP A 100 -18.01 -9.88 -22.76
CA ASP A 100 -18.27 -8.73 -23.63
C ASP A 100 -18.70 -7.51 -22.82
N ILE A 101 -18.04 -6.38 -23.02
CA ILE A 101 -18.25 -5.11 -22.30
C ILE A 101 -18.76 -4.03 -23.26
N ASP A 102 -19.84 -3.35 -22.87
CA ASP A 102 -20.25 -2.08 -23.51
C ASP A 102 -19.44 -0.91 -22.88
N TRP A 103 -18.29 -0.63 -23.44
CA TRP A 103 -17.37 0.38 -22.98
C TRP A 103 -17.94 1.81 -23.00
N ASN A 104 -18.90 2.10 -23.87
CA ASN A 104 -19.57 3.39 -23.87
C ASN A 104 -20.44 3.57 -22.63
N SER A 105 -21.16 2.54 -22.23
CA SER A 105 -21.93 2.54 -20.97
C SER A 105 -21.02 2.62 -19.75
N VAL A 106 -19.87 1.92 -19.75
CA VAL A 106 -18.86 2.02 -18.69
C VAL A 106 -18.35 3.47 -18.55
N ALA A 107 -17.93 4.10 -19.64
CA ALA A 107 -17.43 5.47 -19.61
C ALA A 107 -18.48 6.49 -19.12
N GLN A 108 -19.77 6.27 -19.48
CA GLN A 108 -20.89 7.14 -19.04
C GLN A 108 -21.26 6.94 -17.57
N SER A 109 -20.82 5.86 -16.93
CA SER A 109 -21.11 5.58 -15.51
C SER A 109 -20.21 6.33 -14.51
N GLY A 110 -19.26 7.14 -15.00
CA GLY A 110 -18.31 7.88 -14.16
C GLY A 110 -17.05 7.11 -13.85
N VAL A 111 -16.73 6.09 -14.64
CA VAL A 111 -15.41 5.42 -14.65
C VAL A 111 -14.44 6.25 -15.48
N ASP A 112 -13.26 6.57 -14.93
CA ASP A 112 -12.22 7.39 -15.55
C ASP A 112 -11.16 6.55 -16.25
N TYR A 113 -10.92 5.31 -15.76
CA TYR A 113 -9.88 4.45 -16.28
C TYR A 113 -10.21 2.95 -16.13
N ALA A 114 -9.52 2.13 -16.90
CA ALA A 114 -9.60 0.68 -16.79
C ALA A 114 -8.21 0.06 -16.76
N TYR A 115 -8.00 -0.91 -15.86
CA TYR A 115 -6.90 -1.86 -15.92
C TYR A 115 -7.37 -3.13 -16.65
N ILE A 116 -6.60 -3.59 -17.63
CA ILE A 116 -6.98 -4.71 -18.50
C ILE A 116 -5.91 -5.79 -18.43
N ARG A 117 -6.33 -7.03 -18.12
CA ARG A 117 -5.39 -8.15 -18.09
C ARG A 117 -4.83 -8.42 -19.48
N VAL A 118 -3.48 -8.37 -19.61
CA VAL A 118 -2.80 -8.77 -20.84
C VAL A 118 -2.80 -10.28 -20.99
N GLY A 119 -2.56 -10.96 -19.88
CA GLY A 119 -2.50 -12.40 -19.84
C GLY A 119 -2.13 -12.92 -18.47
N ARG A 120 -1.82 -14.21 -18.42
CA ARG A 120 -1.48 -14.91 -17.18
C ARG A 120 -0.41 -15.96 -17.42
N ARG A 121 0.35 -16.25 -16.37
CA ARG A 121 1.13 -17.49 -16.29
C ARG A 121 0.28 -18.57 -15.64
N GLY A 122 0.23 -19.76 -16.21
CA GLY A 122 -0.47 -20.90 -15.64
C GLY A 122 0.13 -21.32 -14.29
N TYR A 123 -0.73 -21.61 -13.32
CA TYR A 123 -0.31 -21.88 -11.94
C TYR A 123 0.24 -23.29 -11.70
N THR A 124 0.13 -24.22 -12.67
CA THR A 124 0.74 -25.55 -12.63
C THR A 124 1.99 -25.62 -13.51
N GLU A 125 1.83 -25.63 -14.83
CA GLU A 125 2.92 -25.82 -15.80
C GLU A 125 3.71 -24.53 -16.12
N GLY A 126 3.20 -23.36 -15.74
CA GLY A 126 3.89 -22.09 -15.92
C GLY A 126 3.89 -21.54 -17.35
N GLY A 127 3.05 -22.06 -18.25
CA GLY A 127 2.89 -21.51 -19.61
C GLY A 127 2.29 -20.11 -19.60
N LEU A 128 2.67 -19.28 -20.58
CA LEU A 128 2.11 -17.93 -20.77
C LEU A 128 0.90 -17.99 -21.69
N PHE A 129 -0.18 -17.34 -21.28
CA PHE A 129 -1.44 -17.28 -22.01
C PHE A 129 -1.90 -15.83 -22.12
N GLU A 130 -2.22 -15.38 -23.35
CA GLU A 130 -2.87 -14.09 -23.55
C GLU A 130 -4.33 -14.17 -23.10
N ASP A 131 -4.83 -13.11 -22.48
CA ASP A 131 -6.26 -12.99 -22.17
C ASP A 131 -7.06 -12.87 -23.45
N PRO A 132 -8.05 -13.74 -23.70
CA PRO A 132 -8.79 -13.75 -24.96
C PRO A 132 -9.56 -12.45 -25.25
N TYR A 133 -9.88 -11.67 -24.21
CA TYR A 133 -10.58 -10.39 -24.34
C TYR A 133 -9.62 -9.18 -24.33
N PHE A 134 -8.32 -9.37 -24.12
CA PHE A 134 -7.35 -8.29 -24.00
C PHE A 134 -7.48 -7.23 -25.11
N LYS A 135 -7.41 -7.66 -26.38
CA LYS A 135 -7.45 -6.75 -27.53
C LYS A 135 -8.76 -5.99 -27.63
N ALA A 136 -9.88 -6.71 -27.45
CA ALA A 136 -11.22 -6.14 -27.51
C ALA A 136 -11.39 -5.10 -26.38
N ASN A 137 -10.95 -5.43 -25.17
CA ASN A 137 -11.08 -4.57 -24.00
C ASN A 137 -10.21 -3.31 -24.13
N VAL A 138 -8.93 -3.42 -24.52
CA VAL A 138 -8.06 -2.24 -24.72
C VAL A 138 -8.65 -1.31 -25.77
N GLN A 139 -9.06 -1.86 -26.92
CA GLN A 139 -9.61 -1.07 -28.01
C GLN A 139 -10.95 -0.43 -27.65
N GLY A 140 -11.82 -1.18 -26.96
CA GLY A 140 -13.10 -0.69 -26.51
C GLY A 140 -12.96 0.45 -25.49
N ALA A 141 -12.13 0.27 -24.46
CA ALA A 141 -11.87 1.28 -23.44
C ALA A 141 -11.27 2.58 -24.04
N GLN A 142 -10.27 2.45 -24.92
CA GLN A 142 -9.66 3.59 -25.59
C GLN A 142 -10.64 4.33 -26.51
N ASN A 143 -11.45 3.59 -27.27
CA ASN A 143 -12.47 4.18 -28.13
C ASN A 143 -13.57 4.92 -27.34
N ALA A 144 -13.87 4.47 -26.13
CA ALA A 144 -14.79 5.13 -25.21
C ALA A 144 -14.15 6.32 -24.46
N GLY A 145 -12.85 6.59 -24.66
CA GLY A 145 -12.13 7.71 -24.06
C GLY A 145 -11.57 7.45 -22.67
N LEU A 146 -11.59 6.22 -22.19
CA LEU A 146 -11.00 5.87 -20.90
C LEU A 146 -9.47 5.85 -20.97
N LYS A 147 -8.81 6.21 -19.86
CA LYS A 147 -7.39 5.94 -19.66
C LYS A 147 -7.20 4.44 -19.47
N VAL A 148 -6.12 3.88 -20.03
CA VAL A 148 -5.89 2.43 -19.97
C VAL A 148 -4.55 2.11 -19.35
N GLY A 149 -4.58 1.25 -18.33
CA GLY A 149 -3.46 0.52 -17.78
C GLY A 149 -3.62 -0.98 -18.05
N VAL A 150 -2.57 -1.72 -17.78
CA VAL A 150 -2.59 -3.17 -18.00
C VAL A 150 -1.95 -3.92 -16.83
N TYR A 151 -2.37 -5.18 -16.64
CA TYR A 151 -1.75 -6.05 -15.65
C TYR A 151 -1.45 -7.44 -16.20
N MET A 152 -0.43 -8.06 -15.61
CA MET A 152 -0.06 -9.46 -15.84
C MET A 152 -0.36 -10.27 -14.59
N PHE A 153 -1.27 -11.24 -14.68
CA PHE A 153 -1.49 -12.19 -13.60
C PHE A 153 -0.32 -13.16 -13.54
N SER A 154 0.58 -12.88 -12.62
CA SER A 154 1.86 -13.56 -12.51
C SER A 154 1.78 -14.79 -11.62
N GLN A 155 2.43 -15.85 -12.05
CA GLN A 155 2.79 -17.00 -11.25
C GLN A 155 4.28 -17.34 -11.42
N ALA A 156 5.11 -16.31 -11.63
CA ALA A 156 6.55 -16.46 -11.71
C ALA A 156 7.13 -16.94 -10.38
N ILE A 157 8.07 -17.88 -10.46
CA ILE A 157 8.83 -18.40 -9.31
C ILE A 157 10.33 -18.12 -9.45
N THR A 158 10.75 -17.53 -10.57
CA THR A 158 12.11 -17.10 -10.84
C THR A 158 12.16 -15.73 -11.51
N VAL A 159 13.28 -15.03 -11.31
CA VAL A 159 13.59 -13.75 -11.97
C VAL A 159 13.45 -13.86 -13.50
N GLN A 160 13.92 -14.97 -14.08
CA GLN A 160 13.84 -15.19 -15.53
C GLN A 160 12.39 -15.25 -16.02
N GLU A 161 11.52 -15.94 -15.29
CA GLU A 161 10.10 -16.01 -15.62
C GLU A 161 9.40 -14.65 -15.49
N ALA A 162 9.74 -13.86 -14.48
CA ALA A 162 9.20 -12.51 -14.33
C ALA A 162 9.64 -11.58 -15.49
N ILE A 163 10.89 -11.70 -15.96
CA ILE A 163 11.36 -11.01 -17.17
C ILE A 163 10.60 -11.47 -18.42
N GLU A 164 10.33 -12.76 -18.54
CA GLU A 164 9.51 -13.30 -19.65
C GLU A 164 8.09 -12.76 -19.62
N GLU A 165 7.47 -12.67 -18.45
CA GLU A 165 6.14 -12.06 -18.28
C GLU A 165 6.13 -10.58 -18.67
N ALA A 166 7.11 -9.81 -18.22
CA ALA A 166 7.24 -8.41 -18.61
C ALA A 166 7.40 -8.25 -20.14
N ARG A 167 8.25 -9.04 -20.76
CA ARG A 167 8.42 -9.03 -22.23
C ARG A 167 7.15 -9.44 -22.95
N PHE A 168 6.46 -10.46 -22.47
CA PHE A 168 5.18 -10.89 -23.00
C PHE A 168 4.15 -9.74 -22.99
N VAL A 169 4.09 -8.95 -21.92
CA VAL A 169 3.25 -7.75 -21.81
C VAL A 169 3.71 -6.70 -22.83
N LEU A 170 5.00 -6.33 -22.82
CA LEU A 170 5.56 -5.25 -23.65
C LEU A 170 5.36 -5.51 -25.15
N GLU A 171 5.51 -6.76 -25.63
CA GLU A 171 5.25 -7.16 -27.01
C GLU A 171 3.79 -6.91 -27.44
N ARG A 172 2.85 -7.01 -26.51
CA ARG A 172 1.41 -6.89 -26.79
C ARG A 172 0.88 -5.47 -26.70
N ILE A 173 1.46 -4.68 -25.80
CA ILE A 173 0.97 -3.30 -25.55
C ILE A 173 1.57 -2.27 -26.50
N GLY A 174 2.68 -2.54 -27.17
CA GLY A 174 3.44 -1.56 -27.97
C GLY A 174 2.67 -0.91 -29.13
N VAL A 175 1.51 -1.45 -29.51
CA VAL A 175 0.64 -0.89 -30.55
C VAL A 175 -0.54 -0.07 -30.00
N TYR A 176 -0.69 -0.02 -28.68
CA TYR A 176 -1.77 0.68 -27.98
C TYR A 176 -1.24 1.90 -27.22
N ASN A 177 -2.11 2.87 -26.96
CA ASN A 177 -1.80 4.01 -26.12
C ASN A 177 -2.03 3.67 -24.64
N ILE A 178 -1.08 2.95 -24.03
CA ILE A 178 -1.13 2.64 -22.60
C ILE A 178 -0.57 3.83 -21.83
N THR A 179 -1.43 4.54 -21.10
CA THR A 179 -1.10 5.79 -20.38
C THR A 179 -0.97 5.62 -18.87
N LEU A 180 -1.41 4.48 -18.35
CA LEU A 180 -1.33 4.14 -16.94
C LEU A 180 -0.24 3.09 -16.69
N PRO A 181 0.13 2.84 -15.42
CA PRO A 181 1.16 1.85 -15.07
C PRO A 181 0.90 0.46 -15.64
N VAL A 182 2.00 -0.28 -15.83
CA VAL A 182 2.01 -1.71 -16.12
C VAL A 182 2.22 -2.47 -14.83
N VAL A 183 1.28 -3.34 -14.47
CA VAL A 183 1.18 -3.92 -13.14
C VAL A 183 1.67 -5.36 -13.10
N PHE A 184 2.54 -5.65 -12.14
CA PHE A 184 2.87 -7.00 -11.69
C PHE A 184 1.83 -7.42 -10.66
N ASP A 185 0.97 -8.35 -11.01
CA ASP A 185 -0.11 -8.87 -10.19
C ASP A 185 0.17 -10.34 -9.85
N TRP A 186 0.82 -10.55 -8.69
CA TRP A 186 1.10 -11.89 -8.18
C TRP A 186 0.19 -12.19 -7.01
N GLU A 187 -0.61 -13.24 -7.15
CA GLU A 187 -1.51 -13.67 -6.10
C GLU A 187 -1.26 -15.12 -5.69
N LYS A 188 -1.51 -15.41 -4.41
CA LYS A 188 -1.38 -16.77 -3.90
C LYS A 188 -2.52 -17.64 -4.42
N ILE A 189 -2.18 -18.69 -5.13
CA ILE A 189 -3.13 -19.73 -5.53
C ILE A 189 -3.28 -20.75 -4.41
N HIS A 190 -4.51 -20.96 -3.97
CA HIS A 190 -4.86 -21.94 -2.93
C HIS A 190 -5.20 -23.32 -3.54
N ASP A 191 -4.26 -23.86 -4.31
CA ASP A 191 -4.35 -25.18 -4.92
C ASP A 191 -3.13 -26.01 -4.50
N ALA A 192 -3.34 -27.31 -4.29
CA ALA A 192 -2.26 -28.21 -3.85
C ALA A 192 -1.15 -28.34 -4.90
N ASP A 193 -1.49 -28.17 -6.18
CA ASP A 193 -0.57 -28.27 -7.30
C ASP A 193 -0.01 -26.91 -7.77
N ALA A 194 -0.25 -25.85 -6.97
CA ALA A 194 0.24 -24.53 -7.31
C ALA A 194 1.77 -24.47 -7.27
N ARG A 195 2.40 -24.15 -8.39
CA ARG A 195 3.86 -24.02 -8.54
C ARG A 195 4.48 -22.97 -7.60
N THR A 196 3.67 -22.02 -7.15
CA THR A 196 4.06 -20.91 -6.27
C THR A 196 3.91 -21.24 -4.78
N ALA A 197 3.55 -22.47 -4.41
CA ALA A 197 3.29 -22.86 -3.02
C ALA A 197 4.48 -22.59 -2.08
N ASP A 198 5.70 -22.83 -2.55
CA ASP A 198 6.93 -22.74 -1.77
C ASP A 198 7.76 -21.47 -2.05
N ILE A 199 7.23 -20.49 -2.81
CA ILE A 199 7.98 -19.28 -3.09
C ILE A 199 8.16 -18.47 -1.79
N THR A 200 9.40 -18.07 -1.53
CA THR A 200 9.72 -17.24 -0.37
C THR A 200 9.35 -15.77 -0.63
N MET A 201 9.28 -14.98 0.44
CA MET A 201 9.14 -13.51 0.34
C MET A 201 10.25 -12.91 -0.54
N GLU A 202 11.50 -13.31 -0.32
CA GLU A 202 12.66 -12.86 -1.11
C GLU A 202 12.47 -13.20 -2.59
N GLY A 203 12.17 -14.46 -2.93
CA GLY A 203 11.98 -14.90 -4.32
C GLY A 203 10.84 -14.17 -5.02
N ARG A 204 9.73 -13.92 -4.32
CA ARG A 204 8.59 -13.14 -4.88
C ARG A 204 8.99 -11.67 -5.08
N THR A 205 9.70 -11.08 -4.13
CA THR A 205 10.22 -9.72 -4.27
C THR A 205 11.19 -9.61 -5.43
N ASP A 206 12.09 -10.59 -5.61
CA ASP A 206 13.01 -10.65 -6.76
C ASP A 206 12.25 -10.71 -8.11
N CYS A 207 11.16 -11.47 -8.18
CA CYS A 207 10.30 -11.52 -9.37
C CYS A 207 9.64 -10.14 -9.63
N ALA A 208 9.08 -9.51 -8.59
CA ALA A 208 8.45 -8.19 -8.71
C ALA A 208 9.46 -7.13 -9.21
N VAL A 209 10.65 -7.08 -8.61
CA VAL A 209 11.73 -6.18 -9.04
C VAL A 209 12.12 -6.43 -10.49
N ALA A 210 12.31 -7.70 -10.90
CA ALA A 210 12.72 -8.05 -12.25
C ALA A 210 11.68 -7.67 -13.32
N PHE A 211 10.39 -7.88 -13.01
CA PHE A 211 9.29 -7.44 -13.87
C PHE A 211 9.27 -5.91 -13.97
N CYS A 212 9.27 -5.22 -12.85
CA CYS A 212 9.18 -3.77 -12.77
C CYS A 212 10.35 -3.07 -13.46
N GLU A 213 11.59 -3.55 -13.26
CA GLU A 213 12.76 -2.99 -13.94
C GLU A 213 12.71 -3.24 -15.45
N THR A 214 12.19 -4.39 -15.90
CA THR A 214 12.01 -4.65 -17.35
C THR A 214 11.00 -3.69 -17.95
N VAL A 215 9.88 -3.42 -17.27
CA VAL A 215 8.85 -2.46 -17.67
C VAL A 215 9.39 -1.03 -17.69
N LYS A 216 10.08 -0.63 -16.61
CA LYS A 216 10.70 0.71 -16.45
C LYS A 216 11.72 0.99 -17.56
N ASN A 217 12.57 0.01 -17.88
CA ASN A 217 13.56 0.12 -18.95
C ASN A 217 12.94 0.22 -20.36
N ALA A 218 11.71 -0.22 -20.53
CA ALA A 218 10.93 -0.02 -21.76
C ALA A 218 10.18 1.31 -21.83
N GLY A 219 10.29 2.15 -20.79
CA GLY A 219 9.70 3.50 -20.73
C GLY A 219 8.28 3.56 -20.17
N TYR A 220 7.79 2.49 -19.56
CA TYR A 220 6.50 2.47 -18.86
C TYR A 220 6.70 2.62 -17.34
N THR A 221 5.68 3.13 -16.67
CA THR A 221 5.64 3.20 -15.20
C THR A 221 5.28 1.81 -14.64
N PRO A 222 6.12 1.20 -13.79
CA PRO A 222 5.80 -0.06 -13.14
C PRO A 222 4.94 0.12 -11.90
N CYS A 223 4.11 -0.88 -11.60
CA CYS A 223 3.31 -0.95 -10.39
C CYS A 223 3.28 -2.38 -9.86
N VAL A 224 3.18 -2.54 -8.55
CA VAL A 224 3.01 -3.84 -7.88
C VAL A 224 1.65 -3.87 -7.20
N TYR A 225 0.84 -4.89 -7.56
CA TYR A 225 -0.43 -5.16 -6.90
C TYR A 225 -0.22 -6.12 -5.73
N PHE A 226 -0.88 -5.88 -4.61
CA PHE A 226 -0.91 -6.78 -3.47
C PHE A 226 -2.09 -6.52 -2.54
N ASN A 227 -2.54 -7.57 -1.86
CA ASN A 227 -3.46 -7.48 -0.75
C ASN A 227 -2.71 -7.27 0.59
N ARG A 228 -3.46 -7.06 1.67
CA ARG A 228 -2.89 -6.79 3.01
C ARG A 228 -1.88 -7.84 3.47
N ASN A 229 -2.16 -9.13 3.28
CA ASN A 229 -1.26 -10.20 3.69
C ASN A 229 0.07 -10.18 2.91
N LEU A 230 -0.01 -10.01 1.60
CA LEU A 230 1.20 -9.88 0.77
C LEU A 230 1.98 -8.60 1.10
N GLY A 231 1.29 -7.50 1.40
CA GLY A 231 1.93 -6.25 1.78
C GLY A 231 2.71 -6.34 3.10
N TYR A 232 2.20 -7.05 4.09
CA TYR A 232 2.90 -7.20 5.38
C TYR A 232 3.91 -8.36 5.41
N TYR A 233 3.61 -9.49 4.75
CA TYR A 233 4.36 -10.73 4.92
C TYR A 233 4.84 -11.36 3.60
N GLY A 234 4.38 -10.86 2.49
CA GLY A 234 4.67 -11.45 1.19
C GLY A 234 5.79 -10.76 0.43
N TYR A 235 5.96 -9.47 0.62
CA TYR A 235 6.99 -8.68 -0.06
C TYR A 235 7.93 -7.98 0.93
N ASP A 236 9.17 -7.82 0.54
CA ASP A 236 10.08 -6.83 1.12
C ASP A 236 9.80 -5.47 0.44
N LEU A 237 8.90 -4.69 1.04
CA LEU A 237 8.48 -3.40 0.49
C LEU A 237 9.64 -2.39 0.40
N THR A 238 10.70 -2.54 1.20
CA THR A 238 11.87 -1.64 1.15
C THR A 238 12.58 -1.67 -0.21
N ARG A 239 12.42 -2.77 -0.96
CA ARG A 239 13.00 -2.98 -2.29
C ARG A 239 12.06 -2.56 -3.43
N LEU A 240 10.83 -2.18 -3.10
CA LEU A 240 9.77 -1.88 -4.07
C LEU A 240 9.37 -0.40 -4.08
N THR A 241 9.96 0.44 -3.22
CA THR A 241 9.61 1.86 -3.04
C THR A 241 9.80 2.75 -4.28
N ASP A 242 10.53 2.27 -5.27
CA ASP A 242 10.70 2.94 -6.59
C ASP A 242 9.52 2.69 -7.54
N TYR A 243 8.55 1.86 -7.16
CA TYR A 243 7.41 1.48 -7.97
C TYR A 243 6.11 1.92 -7.31
N MET A 244 5.07 2.11 -8.11
CA MET A 244 3.73 2.39 -7.59
C MET A 244 3.16 1.16 -6.89
N PHE A 245 2.29 1.40 -5.91
CA PHE A 245 1.57 0.34 -5.20
C PHE A 245 0.06 0.40 -5.49
N TRP A 246 -0.49 -0.72 -5.88
CA TRP A 246 -1.93 -0.94 -5.98
C TRP A 246 -2.35 -1.93 -4.89
N PHE A 247 -2.99 -1.39 -3.87
CA PHE A 247 -3.37 -2.12 -2.68
C PHE A 247 -4.82 -2.61 -2.76
N ALA A 248 -5.05 -3.91 -2.52
CA ALA A 248 -6.38 -4.51 -2.48
C ALA A 248 -6.86 -4.69 -1.04
N LEU A 249 -8.01 -4.09 -0.75
CA LEU A 249 -8.74 -4.28 0.49
C LEU A 249 -10.23 -4.06 0.24
N PRO A 250 -10.95 -5.08 -0.27
CA PRO A 250 -12.39 -4.97 -0.54
C PRO A 250 -13.18 -4.82 0.76
N GLU A 251 -14.39 -4.30 0.64
CA GLU A 251 -15.37 -4.17 1.74
C GLU A 251 -14.87 -3.33 2.93
N SER A 252 -13.82 -2.55 2.76
CA SER A 252 -13.33 -1.59 3.74
C SER A 252 -13.88 -0.19 3.44
N GLY A 253 -14.11 0.60 4.49
CA GLY A 253 -14.53 2.00 4.34
C GLY A 253 -13.40 2.94 3.92
N PHE A 254 -12.14 2.50 3.99
CA PHE A 254 -10.95 3.25 3.60
C PHE A 254 -9.76 2.27 3.40
N PRO A 255 -8.68 2.68 2.72
CA PRO A 255 -7.52 1.82 2.49
C PRO A 255 -6.70 1.64 3.77
N ASN A 256 -7.22 0.83 4.70
CA ASN A 256 -6.62 0.57 6.01
C ASN A 256 -5.40 -0.35 5.88
N PHE A 257 -4.29 0.25 5.48
CA PHE A 257 -2.96 -0.35 5.38
C PHE A 257 -1.94 0.64 5.93
N TYR A 258 -0.92 0.17 6.64
CA TYR A 258 0.01 1.06 7.31
C TYR A 258 0.89 1.86 6.34
N TYR A 259 1.28 1.26 5.21
CA TYR A 259 2.13 1.92 4.24
C TYR A 259 1.31 2.62 3.16
N ALA A 260 1.89 3.67 2.57
CA ALA A 260 1.26 4.39 1.48
C ALA A 260 1.05 3.50 0.24
N ALA A 261 -0.06 3.71 -0.43
CA ALA A 261 -0.36 3.11 -1.72
C ALA A 261 -0.98 4.16 -2.64
N ASP A 262 -0.69 4.05 -3.93
CA ASP A 262 -1.15 5.01 -4.95
C ASP A 262 -2.57 4.70 -5.40
N MET A 263 -2.92 3.41 -5.40
CA MET A 263 -4.24 2.93 -5.81
C MET A 263 -4.80 1.96 -4.78
N TRP A 264 -6.13 1.95 -4.68
CA TRP A 264 -6.88 1.08 -3.80
C TRP A 264 -8.00 0.38 -4.54
N GLN A 265 -7.95 -0.96 -4.61
CA GLN A 265 -9.05 -1.81 -5.05
C GLN A 265 -9.96 -2.05 -3.85
N TYR A 266 -11.15 -1.46 -3.88
CA TYR A 266 -12.02 -1.36 -2.72
C TYR A 266 -13.23 -2.28 -2.78
N SER A 267 -13.53 -2.87 -3.94
CA SER A 267 -14.62 -3.83 -4.11
C SER A 267 -14.30 -4.82 -5.21
N PHE A 268 -14.82 -6.05 -5.07
CA PHE A 268 -14.76 -7.13 -6.08
C PHE A 268 -16.14 -7.47 -6.69
N THR A 269 -17.19 -6.83 -6.21
CA THR A 269 -18.56 -7.28 -6.42
C THR A 269 -19.52 -6.19 -6.88
N GLU A 270 -18.97 -5.13 -7.49
CA GLU A 270 -19.81 -4.01 -7.93
C GLU A 270 -20.49 -4.29 -9.27
N THR A 271 -21.65 -3.67 -9.43
CA THR A 271 -22.36 -3.66 -10.71
C THR A 271 -22.01 -2.40 -11.48
N VAL A 272 -21.39 -2.55 -12.65
CA VAL A 272 -20.99 -1.44 -13.52
C VAL A 272 -21.85 -1.45 -14.77
N PRO A 273 -22.53 -0.34 -15.15
CA PRO A 273 -23.26 -0.24 -16.40
C PRO A 273 -22.38 -0.64 -17.59
N GLY A 274 -22.86 -1.56 -18.41
CA GLY A 274 -22.10 -2.09 -19.55
C GLY A 274 -21.37 -3.41 -19.28
N ILE A 275 -21.36 -3.89 -18.03
CA ILE A 275 -20.78 -5.18 -17.64
C ILE A 275 -21.89 -6.02 -16.98
N ASN A 276 -22.02 -7.29 -17.38
CA ASN A 276 -23.11 -8.15 -16.95
C ASN A 276 -22.79 -9.05 -15.74
N VAL A 277 -21.58 -8.93 -15.22
CA VAL A 277 -21.08 -9.68 -14.05
C VAL A 277 -20.48 -8.71 -13.04
N GLU A 278 -20.22 -9.20 -11.85
CA GLU A 278 -19.51 -8.45 -10.82
C GLU A 278 -18.14 -7.97 -11.32
N THR A 279 -17.75 -6.77 -10.89
CA THR A 279 -16.57 -6.08 -11.41
C THR A 279 -15.83 -5.41 -10.26
N ASP A 280 -14.52 -5.47 -10.34
CA ASP A 280 -13.61 -4.88 -9.39
C ASP A 280 -13.54 -3.36 -9.58
N MET A 281 -13.58 -2.63 -8.46
CA MET A 281 -13.59 -1.18 -8.46
C MET A 281 -12.38 -0.61 -7.71
N ASN A 282 -11.86 0.49 -8.26
CA ASN A 282 -10.61 1.07 -7.85
C ASN A 282 -10.71 2.59 -7.65
N LEU A 283 -9.92 3.12 -6.70
CA LEU A 283 -9.59 4.53 -6.61
C LEU A 283 -8.09 4.71 -6.83
N TRP A 284 -7.72 5.72 -7.62
CA TRP A 284 -6.34 6.15 -7.78
C TRP A 284 -6.18 7.54 -7.18
N PHE A 285 -5.24 7.66 -6.25
CA PHE A 285 -4.94 8.89 -5.51
C PHE A 285 -3.74 9.60 -6.15
N ILE A 286 -3.99 10.65 -6.90
CA ILE A 286 -2.97 11.46 -7.58
C ILE A 286 -2.68 12.67 -6.70
N PRO A 287 -1.47 12.84 -6.13
CA PRO A 287 -1.15 13.99 -5.29
C PRO A 287 -1.40 15.31 -6.01
N THR A 288 -2.11 16.24 -5.35
CA THR A 288 -2.28 17.60 -5.85
C THR A 288 -0.99 18.41 -5.68
N ALA A 289 -0.86 19.55 -6.39
CA ALA A 289 0.32 20.42 -6.30
C ALA A 289 0.62 20.91 -4.86
N ALA A 290 -0.35 20.86 -3.96
CA ALA A 290 -0.17 21.22 -2.55
C ALA A 290 0.72 20.21 -1.79
N GLN A 291 0.75 18.94 -2.20
CA GLN A 291 1.67 17.94 -1.63
C GLN A 291 3.04 17.91 -2.33
N ASN A 292 3.11 18.34 -3.59
CA ASN A 292 4.37 18.46 -4.32
C ASN A 292 5.16 19.72 -3.94
N GLY A 293 4.87 20.31 -2.75
CA GLY A 293 5.50 21.52 -2.25
C GLY A 293 7.00 21.43 -2.23
N GLU A 294 7.63 21.70 -3.37
CA GLU A 294 8.98 22.21 -3.40
C GLU A 294 8.98 23.53 -2.63
N ASP A 295 9.75 23.56 -1.58
CA ASP A 295 10.14 24.75 -0.84
C ASP A 295 10.73 25.80 -1.82
N THR A 296 9.88 26.64 -2.42
CA THR A 296 10.31 27.80 -3.23
C THR A 296 10.66 29.01 -2.37
N SER A 297 10.99 28.82 -1.08
CA SER A 297 11.51 29.88 -0.22
C SER A 297 13.04 29.89 -0.18
N GLY A 298 13.66 30.04 -1.36
CA GLY A 298 15.13 30.09 -1.49
C GLY A 298 15.60 30.87 -2.71
N GLN A 299 15.24 32.16 -2.82
CA GLN A 299 16.01 33.18 -3.56
C GLN A 299 16.00 34.49 -2.81
#